data_6740a54730067ddba2deca24a8d75759
#
_entry.id   6740a54730067ddba2deca24a8d75759
#
_cell.length_a   1.000
_cell.length_b   1.000
_cell.length_c   1.000
_cell.angle_alpha   90.00
_cell.angle_beta   90.00
_cell.angle_gamma   90.00
#
_symmetry.space_group_name_H-M   'P 1'
#
loop_
_entity.id
_entity.type
_entity.pdbx_description
1 polymer ?
#
loop_
_entity_poly.entity_id
_entity_poly.type
_entity_poly.pdbx_seq_one_letter_code
_entity_poly.pdbx_strand_id
1 'polypeptide(L)'
;MMSIVAVCVVVNRGTKMLFGVSASLVFMFLGAIGYIHERQNNVYEWSPKEVVYKAHLVDSPRNRERSVLCVVSIDAVCDSAVWHGVHRKVYAYMAPSDSVGVLLPGDVIYFKACVKEPRNFSDDLPFDYAQYLNMQGVAGTVYLPER
;
A
#
# COMPACT_ATOMS: atom_id res chain seq x y z
N MET A 1 -43.82 -30.52 33.49
CA MET A 1 -42.93 -30.89 32.37
C MET A 1 -42.81 -29.79 31.30
N MET A 2 -43.84 -29.03 30.97
CA MET A 2 -43.78 -27.94 29.96
C MET A 2 -42.87 -26.79 30.33
N SER A 3 -42.75 -26.40 31.63
CA SER A 3 -41.90 -25.26 32.04
C SER A 3 -40.40 -25.47 31.85
N ILE A 4 -39.87 -26.67 32.04
CA ILE A 4 -38.46 -27.01 31.91
C ILE A 4 -38.03 -26.96 30.44
N VAL A 5 -38.86 -27.42 29.53
CA VAL A 5 -38.59 -27.37 28.07
C VAL A 5 -38.56 -25.95 27.57
N ALA A 6 -39.47 -25.08 28.05
CA ALA A 6 -39.50 -23.66 27.68
C ALA A 6 -38.24 -22.92 28.16
N VAL A 7 -37.77 -23.19 29.38
CA VAL A 7 -36.52 -22.59 29.92
C VAL A 7 -35.32 -23.07 29.12
N CYS A 8 -35.21 -24.37 28.79
CA CYS A 8 -34.11 -24.89 27.97
C CYS A 8 -34.06 -24.26 26.55
N VAL A 9 -35.25 -24.03 25.94
CA VAL A 9 -35.30 -23.39 24.61
C VAL A 9 -34.90 -21.93 24.65
N VAL A 10 -35.29 -21.18 25.69
CA VAL A 10 -34.89 -19.76 25.87
C VAL A 10 -33.40 -19.63 26.15
N VAL A 11 -32.84 -20.48 27.03
CA VAL A 11 -31.40 -20.51 27.32
C VAL A 11 -30.60 -20.87 26.06
N ASN A 12 -31.03 -21.87 25.29
CA ASN A 12 -30.36 -22.27 24.05
C ASN A 12 -30.42 -21.19 22.96
N ARG A 13 -31.51 -20.42 22.89
CA ARG A 13 -31.55 -19.23 21.98
C ARG A 13 -30.68 -18.12 22.46
N GLY A 14 -30.60 -17.83 23.76
CA GLY A 14 -29.74 -16.80 24.33
C GLY A 14 -28.25 -17.10 24.11
N THR A 15 -27.82 -18.35 24.29
CA THR A 15 -26.42 -18.75 24.04
C THR A 15 -26.03 -18.65 22.57
N LYS A 16 -26.93 -18.98 21.65
CA LYS A 16 -26.67 -18.80 20.20
C LYS A 16 -26.57 -17.33 19.79
N MET A 17 -27.42 -16.47 20.36
CA MET A 17 -27.30 -15.01 20.10
C MET A 17 -26.01 -14.44 20.69
N LEU A 18 -25.63 -14.82 21.91
CA LEU A 18 -24.38 -14.38 22.53
C LEU A 18 -23.17 -14.85 21.73
N PHE A 19 -23.18 -16.09 21.24
CA PHE A 19 -22.14 -16.62 20.37
C PHE A 19 -22.05 -15.83 19.06
N GLY A 20 -23.17 -15.53 18.41
CA GLY A 20 -23.22 -14.73 17.18
C GLY A 20 -22.65 -13.32 17.39
N VAL A 21 -23.06 -12.64 18.46
CA VAL A 21 -22.57 -11.30 18.79
C VAL A 21 -21.08 -11.32 19.11
N SER A 22 -20.61 -12.27 19.92
CA SER A 22 -19.18 -12.37 20.26
C SER A 22 -18.33 -12.69 19.03
N ALA A 23 -18.76 -13.58 18.16
CA ALA A 23 -18.07 -13.88 16.91
C ALA A 23 -18.00 -12.64 16.01
N SER A 24 -19.10 -11.89 15.86
CA SER A 24 -19.11 -10.64 15.07
C SER A 24 -18.15 -9.59 15.62
N LEU A 25 -18.07 -9.43 16.94
CA LEU A 25 -17.13 -8.52 17.58
C LEU A 25 -15.68 -8.95 17.31
N VAL A 26 -15.37 -10.24 17.40
CA VAL A 26 -14.01 -10.74 17.11
C VAL A 26 -13.62 -10.43 15.67
N PHE A 27 -14.50 -10.69 14.70
CA PHE A 27 -14.21 -10.33 13.28
C PHE A 27 -14.06 -8.84 13.07
N MET A 28 -14.87 -8.02 13.75
CA MET A 28 -14.75 -6.57 13.68
C MET A 28 -13.39 -6.08 14.22
N PHE A 29 -12.94 -6.62 15.37
CA PHE A 29 -11.63 -6.27 15.94
C PHE A 29 -10.48 -6.76 15.06
N LEU A 30 -10.56 -7.98 14.52
CA LEU A 30 -9.54 -8.49 13.59
C LEU A 30 -9.44 -7.61 12.34
N GLY A 31 -10.57 -7.18 11.78
CA GLY A 31 -10.60 -6.26 10.65
C GLY A 31 -10.01 -4.89 10.99
N ALA A 32 -10.32 -4.35 12.16
CA ALA A 32 -9.77 -3.07 12.62
C ALA A 32 -8.23 -3.15 12.83
N ILE A 33 -7.75 -4.23 13.47
CA ILE A 33 -6.32 -4.46 13.66
C ILE A 33 -5.61 -4.61 12.31
N GLY A 34 -6.18 -5.39 11.39
CA GLY A 34 -5.65 -5.56 10.03
C GLY A 34 -5.56 -4.22 9.29
N TYR A 35 -6.60 -3.40 9.35
CA TYR A 35 -6.62 -2.06 8.75
C TYR A 35 -5.55 -1.12 9.33
N ILE A 36 -5.41 -1.09 10.67
CA ILE A 36 -4.41 -0.25 11.34
C ILE A 36 -2.99 -0.70 10.95
N HIS A 37 -2.76 -2.02 10.93
CA HIS A 37 -1.47 -2.59 10.57
C HIS A 37 -1.08 -2.25 9.12
N GLU A 38 -2.00 -2.41 8.18
CA GLU A 38 -1.81 -2.06 6.77
C GLU A 38 -1.52 -0.56 6.60
N ARG A 39 -2.28 0.29 7.29
CA ARG A 39 -2.08 1.73 7.25
C ARG A 39 -0.71 2.15 7.79
N GLN A 40 -0.26 1.58 8.90
CA GLN A 40 1.07 1.86 9.46
C GLN A 40 2.19 1.40 8.55
N ASN A 41 2.02 0.26 7.87
CA ASN A 41 2.99 -0.25 6.92
C ASN A 41 3.11 0.61 5.65
N ASN A 42 2.09 1.39 5.29
CA ASN A 42 2.11 2.23 4.09
C ASN A 42 2.73 3.62 4.32
N VAL A 43 2.92 4.03 5.57
CA VAL A 43 3.63 5.28 5.90
C VAL A 43 5.11 4.98 6.02
N TYR A 44 5.92 5.64 5.20
CA TYR A 44 7.38 5.56 5.25
C TYR A 44 7.96 6.97 5.11
N GLU A 45 8.86 7.33 6.00
CA GLU A 45 9.52 8.63 5.99
C GLU A 45 10.67 8.61 4.97
N TRP A 46 10.44 9.22 3.80
CA TRP A 46 11.39 9.27 2.72
C TRP A 46 12.50 10.31 2.99
N SER A 47 13.74 9.97 2.61
CA SER A 47 14.84 10.92 2.68
C SER A 47 14.56 12.16 1.80
N PRO A 48 14.73 13.38 2.34
CA PRO A 48 14.59 14.60 1.53
C PRO A 48 15.71 14.79 0.52
N LYS A 49 16.77 13.96 0.59
CA LYS A 49 17.91 13.99 -0.31
C LYS A 49 17.78 12.95 -1.42
N GLU A 50 18.47 13.17 -2.52
CA GLU A 50 18.61 12.15 -3.56
C GLU A 50 19.49 11.02 -3.05
N VAL A 51 18.91 9.84 -2.93
CA VAL A 51 19.59 8.60 -2.56
C VAL A 51 19.41 7.54 -3.64
N VAL A 52 20.25 6.51 -3.62
CA VAL A 52 20.17 5.41 -4.58
C VAL A 52 19.22 4.36 -4.06
N TYR A 53 18.26 3.98 -4.91
CA TYR A 53 17.29 2.93 -4.64
C TYR A 53 17.56 1.71 -5.51
N LYS A 54 17.37 0.53 -4.91
CA LYS A 54 17.22 -0.73 -5.61
C LYS A 54 15.75 -1.11 -5.55
N ALA A 55 15.14 -1.33 -6.69
CA ALA A 55 13.73 -1.69 -6.78
C ALA A 55 13.49 -2.74 -7.86
N HIS A 56 12.43 -3.50 -7.74
CA HIS A 56 11.95 -4.38 -8.79
C HIS A 56 10.59 -3.92 -9.31
N LEU A 57 10.35 -4.20 -10.58
CA LEU A 57 9.09 -3.90 -11.24
C LEU A 57 8.00 -4.88 -10.74
N VAL A 58 6.86 -4.34 -10.29
CA VAL A 58 5.74 -5.15 -9.81
C VAL A 58 4.74 -5.42 -10.92
N ASP A 59 4.52 -4.43 -11.80
CA ASP A 59 3.53 -4.48 -12.87
C ASP A 59 4.14 -3.95 -14.18
N SER A 60 3.57 -4.33 -15.31
CA SER A 60 4.02 -3.86 -16.63
C SER A 60 3.92 -2.34 -16.74
N PRO A 61 4.90 -1.69 -17.42
CA PRO A 61 4.87 -0.26 -17.66
C PRO A 61 3.58 0.17 -18.35
N ARG A 62 2.99 1.26 -17.88
CA ARG A 62 1.75 1.83 -18.45
C ARG A 62 2.07 3.15 -19.12
N ASN A 63 1.94 3.23 -20.43
CA ASN A 63 2.14 4.46 -21.18
C ASN A 63 1.05 5.49 -20.83
N ARG A 64 1.49 6.70 -20.52
CA ARG A 64 0.66 7.89 -20.35
C ARG A 64 1.08 8.94 -21.38
N GLU A 65 0.32 10.01 -21.54
CA GLU A 65 0.56 11.04 -22.58
C GLU A 65 1.99 11.63 -22.55
N ARG A 66 2.58 11.79 -21.37
CA ARG A 66 3.89 12.46 -21.19
C ARG A 66 4.90 11.64 -20.37
N SER A 67 4.54 10.44 -19.93
CA SER A 67 5.39 9.62 -19.08
C SER A 67 4.97 8.16 -19.14
N VAL A 68 5.86 7.28 -18.72
CA VAL A 68 5.54 5.88 -18.48
C VAL A 68 5.42 5.66 -16.98
N LEU A 69 4.26 5.20 -16.54
CA LEU A 69 4.03 4.85 -15.16
C LEU A 69 4.49 3.42 -14.91
N CYS A 70 5.48 3.27 -14.04
CA CYS A 70 5.96 1.98 -13.55
C CYS A 70 5.58 1.81 -12.07
N VAL A 71 5.00 0.69 -11.73
CA VAL A 71 4.76 0.31 -10.33
C VAL A 71 5.98 -0.49 -9.86
N VAL A 72 6.74 0.07 -8.94
CA VAL A 72 7.97 -0.55 -8.45
C VAL A 72 7.89 -0.81 -6.94
N SER A 73 8.49 -1.89 -6.48
CA SER A 73 8.72 -2.15 -5.06
C SER A 73 10.18 -1.86 -4.76
N ILE A 74 10.42 -0.89 -3.88
CA ILE A 74 11.76 -0.56 -3.42
C ILE A 74 12.19 -1.64 -2.43
N ASP A 75 13.25 -2.37 -2.76
CA ASP A 75 13.81 -3.43 -1.90
C ASP A 75 14.78 -2.85 -0.89
N ALA A 76 15.60 -1.90 -1.32
CA ALA A 76 16.60 -1.28 -0.48
C ALA A 76 16.92 0.16 -0.90
N VAL A 77 17.37 0.95 0.05
CA VAL A 77 17.90 2.30 -0.12
C VAL A 77 19.35 2.33 0.33
N CYS A 78 20.19 3.00 -0.45
CA CYS A 78 21.58 3.25 -0.10
C CYS A 78 21.73 4.68 0.39
N ASP A 79 21.96 4.84 1.68
CA ASP A 79 22.32 6.12 2.29
C ASP A 79 23.73 5.99 2.88
N SER A 80 24.60 6.98 2.56
CA SER A 80 25.97 7.04 3.08
C SER A 80 26.77 5.74 2.88
N ALA A 81 26.61 5.09 1.72
CA ALA A 81 27.21 3.80 1.35
C ALA A 81 26.72 2.56 2.14
N VAL A 82 25.67 2.69 2.92
CA VAL A 82 25.02 1.57 3.63
C VAL A 82 23.65 1.27 3.01
N TRP A 83 23.38 -0.01 2.75
CA TRP A 83 22.12 -0.46 2.24
C TRP A 83 21.15 -0.82 3.36
N HIS A 84 19.96 -0.24 3.33
CA HIS A 84 18.87 -0.53 4.25
C HIS A 84 17.68 -1.12 3.48
N GLY A 85 17.14 -2.24 3.95
CA GLY A 85 15.92 -2.85 3.39
C GLY A 85 14.70 -1.98 3.69
N VAL A 86 13.85 -1.74 2.67
CA VAL A 86 12.68 -0.85 2.80
C VAL A 86 11.37 -1.58 2.51
N HIS A 87 11.29 -2.32 1.42
CA HIS A 87 10.11 -3.09 0.98
C HIS A 87 8.83 -2.24 0.90
N ARG A 88 8.85 -1.20 0.06
CA ARG A 88 7.71 -0.29 -0.14
C ARG A 88 7.38 -0.12 -1.62
N LYS A 89 6.09 -0.13 -1.93
CA LYS A 89 5.59 0.12 -3.28
C LYS A 89 5.57 1.61 -3.58
N VAL A 90 6.07 1.98 -4.75
CA VAL A 90 6.21 3.37 -5.21
C VAL A 90 5.78 3.47 -6.67
N TYR A 91 5.16 4.57 -7.04
CA TYR A 91 4.88 4.92 -8.42
C TYR A 91 6.06 5.69 -9.01
N ALA A 92 6.73 5.10 -9.99
CA ALA A 92 7.81 5.73 -10.74
C ALA A 92 7.28 6.25 -12.08
N TYR A 93 7.36 7.54 -12.26
CA TYR A 93 7.06 8.21 -13.53
C TYR A 93 8.36 8.41 -14.28
N MET A 94 8.55 7.64 -15.34
CA MET A 94 9.75 7.66 -16.19
C MET A 94 9.49 8.42 -17.47
N ALA A 95 10.52 9.10 -18.01
CA ALA A 95 10.43 9.65 -19.36
C ALA A 95 10.23 8.51 -20.37
N PRO A 96 9.42 8.72 -21.44
CA PRO A 96 9.24 7.71 -22.46
C PRO A 96 10.57 7.43 -23.17
N SER A 97 11.03 6.18 -23.13
CA SER A 97 12.20 5.71 -23.86
C SER A 97 12.03 4.27 -24.27
N ASP A 98 12.75 3.84 -25.31
CA ASP A 98 12.69 2.47 -25.80
C ASP A 98 13.08 1.46 -24.71
N SER A 99 14.01 1.82 -23.84
CA SER A 99 14.47 0.98 -22.72
C SER A 99 13.40 0.75 -21.67
N VAL A 100 12.53 1.74 -21.41
CA VAL A 100 11.44 1.61 -20.42
C VAL A 100 10.30 0.75 -20.97
N GLY A 101 10.08 0.79 -22.27
CA GLY A 101 9.03 0.00 -22.92
C GLY A 101 9.30 -1.52 -22.93
N VAL A 102 10.55 -1.94 -22.71
CA VAL A 102 10.97 -3.36 -22.70
C VAL A 102 10.98 -3.95 -21.29
N LEU A 103 10.83 -3.15 -20.26
CA LEU A 103 10.85 -3.62 -18.87
C LEU A 103 9.70 -4.59 -18.59
N LEU A 104 10.02 -5.68 -17.91
CA LEU A 104 9.07 -6.71 -17.52
C LEU A 104 8.90 -6.77 -16.00
N PRO A 105 7.73 -7.22 -15.50
CA PRO A 105 7.56 -7.49 -14.08
C PRO A 105 8.65 -8.44 -13.54
N GLY A 106 9.25 -8.05 -12.41
CA GLY A 106 10.38 -8.74 -11.80
C GLY A 106 11.76 -8.17 -12.17
N ASP A 107 11.88 -7.33 -13.20
CA ASP A 107 13.13 -6.67 -13.52
C ASP A 107 13.59 -5.76 -12.39
N VAL A 108 14.90 -5.80 -12.11
CA VAL A 108 15.53 -5.00 -11.07
C VAL A 108 16.11 -3.74 -11.68
N ILE A 109 15.72 -2.61 -11.12
CA ILE A 109 16.21 -1.29 -11.54
C ILE A 109 16.93 -0.59 -10.40
N TYR A 110 17.94 0.17 -10.75
CA TYR A 110 18.66 1.06 -9.83
C TYR A 110 18.48 2.48 -10.31
N PHE A 111 18.04 3.35 -9.42
CA PHE A 111 17.90 4.78 -9.75
C PHE A 111 18.29 5.66 -8.56
N LYS A 112 18.70 6.87 -8.86
CA LYS A 112 19.00 7.91 -7.88
C LYS A 112 17.94 9.00 -7.99
N ALA A 113 17.19 9.21 -6.93
CA ALA A 113 16.13 10.20 -6.90
C ALA A 113 15.72 10.57 -5.47
N CYS A 114 14.85 11.57 -5.35
CA CYS A 114 14.12 11.89 -4.13
C CYS A 114 12.69 11.35 -4.28
N VAL A 115 12.33 10.34 -3.50
CA VAL A 115 10.96 9.83 -3.43
C VAL A 115 10.15 10.78 -2.56
N LYS A 116 8.95 11.14 -3.01
CA LYS A 116 8.04 12.03 -2.30
C LYS A 116 6.82 11.26 -1.82
N GLU A 117 6.31 11.64 -0.67
CA GLU A 117 5.01 11.16 -0.20
C GLU A 117 3.90 11.56 -1.18
N PRO A 118 2.86 10.70 -1.34
CA PRO A 118 1.70 11.08 -2.12
C PRO A 118 1.05 12.33 -1.55
N ARG A 119 0.77 13.32 -2.42
CA ARG A 119 0.10 14.57 -2.04
C ARG A 119 -1.08 14.82 -2.95
N ASN A 120 -2.07 15.50 -2.43
CA ASN A 120 -3.18 15.98 -3.24
C ASN A 120 -2.71 17.12 -4.14
N PHE A 121 -3.22 17.16 -5.36
CA PHE A 121 -2.91 18.25 -6.32
C PHE A 121 -3.56 19.58 -5.94
N SER A 122 -4.70 19.53 -5.25
CA SER A 122 -5.42 20.70 -4.73
C SER A 122 -6.28 20.27 -3.55
N ASP A 123 -6.37 21.12 -2.55
CA ASP A 123 -7.23 20.91 -1.37
C ASP A 123 -8.71 21.12 -1.70
N ASP A 124 -9.02 21.76 -2.85
CA ASP A 124 -10.40 22.05 -3.29
C ASP A 124 -11.05 20.88 -4.03
N LEU A 125 -10.34 19.82 -4.36
CA LEU A 125 -10.89 18.68 -5.06
C LEU A 125 -11.56 17.71 -4.07
N PRO A 126 -12.78 17.22 -4.40
CA PRO A 126 -13.51 16.28 -3.52
C PRO A 126 -12.86 14.89 -3.46
N PHE A 127 -11.85 14.62 -4.29
CA PHE A 127 -11.14 13.35 -4.38
C PHE A 127 -9.78 13.43 -3.70
N ASP A 128 -9.60 12.68 -2.61
CA ASP A 128 -8.33 12.55 -1.91
C ASP A 128 -7.43 11.53 -2.62
N TYR A 129 -6.55 12.05 -3.50
CA TYR A 129 -5.62 11.23 -4.27
C TYR A 129 -4.55 10.56 -3.39
N ALA A 130 -4.09 11.26 -2.34
CA ALA A 130 -3.11 10.71 -1.41
C ALA A 130 -3.69 9.51 -0.65
N GLN A 131 -4.92 9.64 -0.16
CA GLN A 131 -5.63 8.54 0.49
C GLN A 131 -5.87 7.37 -0.47
N TYR A 132 -6.26 7.64 -1.71
CA TYR A 132 -6.45 6.61 -2.73
C TYR A 132 -5.16 5.80 -2.98
N LEU A 133 -4.01 6.46 -3.11
CA LEU A 133 -2.72 5.79 -3.28
C LEU A 133 -2.33 4.97 -2.05
N ASN A 134 -2.55 5.50 -0.86
CA ASN A 134 -2.30 4.78 0.38
C ASN A 134 -3.16 3.51 0.49
N MET A 135 -4.43 3.56 0.05
CA MET A 135 -5.32 2.38 0.00
C MET A 135 -4.83 1.32 -1.00
N GLN A 136 -4.07 1.71 -2.03
CA GLN A 136 -3.40 0.78 -2.95
C GLN A 136 -2.03 0.30 -2.46
N GLY A 137 -1.63 0.67 -1.26
CA GLY A 137 -0.36 0.32 -0.68
C GLY A 137 0.83 1.07 -1.29
N VAL A 138 0.58 2.21 -1.95
CA VAL A 138 1.62 3.06 -2.55
C VAL A 138 2.11 4.06 -1.52
N ALA A 139 3.36 3.89 -1.08
CA ALA A 139 3.97 4.72 -0.04
C ALA A 139 4.66 5.98 -0.59
N GLY A 140 4.84 6.10 -1.91
CA GLY A 140 5.53 7.24 -2.49
C GLY A 140 5.38 7.37 -3.98
N THR A 141 5.82 8.51 -4.49
CA THR A 141 5.90 8.82 -5.92
C THR A 141 7.29 9.36 -6.25
N VAL A 142 7.83 8.98 -7.41
CA VAL A 142 9.12 9.47 -7.90
C VAL A 142 9.04 9.81 -9.37
N TYR A 143 9.73 10.87 -9.78
CA TYR A 143 9.88 11.30 -11.16
C TYR A 143 11.32 11.07 -11.60
N LEU A 144 11.50 10.27 -12.64
CA LEU A 144 12.79 9.92 -13.22
C LEU A 144 12.89 10.58 -14.60
N PRO A 145 13.61 11.72 -14.72
CA PRO A 145 13.85 12.35 -16.00
C PRO A 145 14.74 11.45 -16.88
N GLU A 146 14.66 11.64 -18.18
CA GLU A 146 15.60 11.03 -19.12
C GLU A 146 17.02 11.51 -18.85
N ARG A 147 17.97 10.59 -18.70
CA ARG A 147 19.42 10.89 -18.60
C ARG A 147 20.16 10.29 -19.75
#